data_12edb83a1993ca66707583b0a749c4a2
#
_entry.id   12edb83a1993ca66707583b0a749c4a2
#
_cell.length_a   1.000
_cell.length_b   1.000
_cell.length_c   1.000
_cell.angle_alpha   90.00
_cell.angle_beta   90.00
_cell.angle_gamma   90.00
#
_symmetry.space_group_name_H-M   'P 1'
#
loop_
_entity.id
_entity.type
_entity.pdbx_description
1 polymer ?
#
loop_
_entity_poly.entity_id
_entity_poly.type
_entity_poly.pdbx_seq_one_letter_code
_entity_poly.pdbx_strand_id
1 'polypeptide(L)'
;MVSAPGGAGTRKIVDREVLEALGPNGVLVNIARGSLVDEVALIEALASGKILAAGLDVYENEPQVPEALLKLDNAVLLPHVGSASAPTRLAMANLVVDNLFSWMDGKGPLTPVPETPWPRR
;
A
#
# COMPACT_ATOMS: atom_id res chain seq x y z
N MET A 1 -6.74 -10.57 1.32
CA MET A 1 -5.63 -9.72 0.88
C MET A 1 -6.19 -8.42 0.33
N VAL A 2 -5.60 -7.28 0.71
CA VAL A 2 -6.00 -5.93 0.28
C VAL A 2 -5.08 -5.50 -0.86
N SER A 3 -5.66 -5.15 -2.03
CA SER A 3 -4.95 -4.74 -3.24
C SER A 3 -5.65 -3.60 -4.01
N ALA A 4 -6.58 -2.90 -3.34
CA ALA A 4 -7.30 -1.77 -3.92
C ALA A 4 -6.41 -0.51 -3.99
N PRO A 5 -6.67 0.43 -4.93
CA PRO A 5 -6.00 1.73 -4.94
C PRO A 5 -6.39 2.54 -3.70
N GLY A 6 -5.45 3.34 -3.17
CA GLY A 6 -5.73 4.32 -2.13
C GLY A 6 -6.54 5.50 -2.67
N GLY A 7 -7.32 6.13 -1.80
CA GLY A 7 -8.12 7.31 -2.14
C GLY A 7 -9.26 7.53 -1.16
N ALA A 8 -10.00 8.64 -1.33
CA ALA A 8 -11.09 9.00 -0.42
C ALA A 8 -12.21 7.93 -0.40
N GLY A 9 -12.52 7.33 -1.55
CA GLY A 9 -13.57 6.31 -1.68
C GLY A 9 -13.21 4.93 -1.14
N THR A 10 -11.94 4.69 -0.80
CA THR A 10 -11.47 3.40 -0.28
C THR A 10 -10.85 3.51 1.12
N ARG A 11 -10.87 4.72 1.70
CA ARG A 11 -10.34 4.95 3.05
C ARG A 11 -11.06 4.07 4.06
N LYS A 12 -10.27 3.30 4.85
CA LYS A 12 -10.75 2.37 5.88
C LYS A 12 -11.81 1.37 5.39
N ILE A 13 -11.69 0.92 4.12
CA ILE A 13 -12.58 -0.12 3.57
C ILE A 13 -12.49 -1.43 4.36
N VAL A 14 -11.36 -1.67 5.02
CA VAL A 14 -11.20 -2.72 6.02
C VAL A 14 -11.33 -2.06 7.39
N ASP A 15 -12.52 -2.00 7.86
CA ASP A 15 -12.90 -1.45 9.16
C ASP A 15 -13.08 -2.54 10.23
N ARG A 16 -13.62 -2.15 11.37
CA ARG A 16 -13.88 -3.07 12.49
C ARG A 16 -14.85 -4.20 12.10
N GLU A 17 -15.90 -3.90 11.35
CA GLU A 17 -16.92 -4.89 10.95
C GLU A 17 -16.32 -5.95 10.03
N VAL A 18 -15.50 -5.53 9.06
CA VAL A 18 -14.78 -6.43 8.17
C VAL A 18 -13.80 -7.32 8.92
N LEU A 19 -13.07 -6.77 9.91
CA LEU A 19 -12.14 -7.53 10.74
C LEU A 19 -12.88 -8.55 11.62
N GLU A 20 -14.03 -8.18 12.20
CA GLU A 20 -14.87 -9.09 12.98
C GLU A 20 -15.45 -10.21 12.10
N ALA A 21 -15.89 -9.88 10.88
CA ALA A 21 -16.40 -10.86 9.92
C ALA A 21 -15.30 -11.84 9.44
N LEU A 22 -14.04 -11.41 9.41
CA LEU A 22 -12.90 -12.27 9.06
C LEU A 22 -12.70 -13.40 10.08
N GLY A 23 -13.00 -13.13 11.35
CA GLY A 23 -13.04 -14.09 12.44
C GLY A 23 -11.69 -14.61 12.93
N PRO A 24 -11.70 -15.45 13.99
CA PRO A 24 -10.50 -15.82 14.75
C PRO A 24 -9.49 -16.69 13.99
N ASN A 25 -9.86 -17.25 12.87
CA ASN A 25 -8.97 -18.00 11.98
C ASN A 25 -8.55 -17.17 10.75
N GLY A 26 -9.00 -15.92 10.67
CA GLY A 26 -8.76 -15.05 9.53
C GLY A 26 -7.38 -14.43 9.55
N VAL A 27 -6.78 -14.26 8.37
CA VAL A 27 -5.50 -13.58 8.17
C VAL A 27 -5.72 -12.38 7.24
N LEU A 28 -5.32 -11.19 7.69
CA LEU A 28 -5.30 -9.99 6.86
C LEU A 28 -3.92 -9.82 6.23
N VAL A 29 -3.86 -9.51 4.91
CA VAL A 29 -2.62 -9.08 4.25
C VAL A 29 -2.89 -7.77 3.54
N ASN A 30 -2.11 -6.72 3.84
CA ASN A 30 -2.17 -5.43 3.17
C ASN A 30 -0.84 -5.09 2.49
N ILE A 31 -0.86 -5.11 1.16
CA ILE A 31 0.27 -4.75 0.29
C ILE A 31 -0.05 -3.53 -0.59
N ALA A 32 -1.18 -2.86 -0.32
CA ALA A 32 -1.67 -1.77 -1.14
C ALA A 32 -1.34 -0.39 -0.55
N ARG A 33 -2.17 0.09 0.39
CA ARG A 33 -1.95 1.35 1.12
C ARG A 33 -2.45 1.21 2.56
N GLY A 34 -1.75 1.83 3.51
CA GLY A 34 -2.14 1.81 4.92
C GLY A 34 -3.51 2.42 5.17
N SER A 35 -3.88 3.47 4.45
CA SER A 35 -5.17 4.16 4.56
C SER A 35 -6.39 3.29 4.24
N LEU A 36 -6.22 2.11 3.65
CA LEU A 36 -7.30 1.18 3.33
C LEU A 36 -7.79 0.39 4.55
N VAL A 37 -6.98 0.31 5.59
CA VAL A 37 -7.27 -0.43 6.83
C VAL A 37 -7.44 0.56 7.98
N ASP A 38 -8.42 0.35 8.83
CA ASP A 38 -8.48 1.02 10.13
C ASP A 38 -7.41 0.40 11.03
N GLU A 39 -6.25 1.06 11.11
CA GLU A 39 -5.07 0.55 11.81
C GLU A 39 -5.33 0.37 13.32
N VAL A 40 -6.14 1.25 13.91
CA VAL A 40 -6.53 1.14 15.33
C VAL A 40 -7.40 -0.11 15.55
N ALA A 41 -8.41 -0.30 14.71
CA ALA A 41 -9.27 -1.48 14.77
C ALA A 41 -8.49 -2.78 14.52
N LEU A 42 -7.51 -2.75 13.60
CA LEU A 42 -6.64 -3.88 13.31
C LEU A 42 -5.78 -4.27 14.53
N ILE A 43 -5.15 -3.29 15.19
CA ILE A 43 -4.35 -3.52 16.41
C ILE A 43 -5.22 -4.16 17.49
N GLU A 44 -6.42 -3.64 17.72
CA GLU A 44 -7.35 -4.20 18.72
C GLU A 44 -7.79 -5.64 18.35
N ALA A 45 -8.06 -5.90 17.07
CA ALA A 45 -8.47 -7.22 16.59
C ALA A 45 -7.35 -8.26 16.74
N LEU A 46 -6.11 -7.88 16.45
CA LEU A 46 -4.93 -8.74 16.64
C LEU A 46 -4.66 -9.01 18.14
N ALA A 47 -4.64 -7.95 18.96
CA ALA A 47 -4.35 -8.05 20.38
C ALA A 47 -5.40 -8.88 21.14
N SER A 48 -6.66 -8.82 20.72
CA SER A 48 -7.77 -9.58 21.35
C SER A 48 -7.99 -10.97 20.73
N GLY A 49 -7.24 -11.37 19.70
CA GLY A 49 -7.42 -12.64 19.01
C GLY A 49 -8.71 -12.72 18.17
N LYS A 50 -9.32 -11.60 17.84
CA LYS A 50 -10.50 -11.56 16.94
C LYS A 50 -10.13 -11.98 15.52
N ILE A 51 -8.88 -11.79 15.11
CA ILE A 51 -8.27 -12.36 13.90
C ILE A 51 -6.98 -13.09 14.28
N LEU A 52 -6.58 -14.06 13.45
CA LEU A 52 -5.41 -14.89 13.71
C LEU A 52 -4.11 -14.11 13.57
N ALA A 53 -3.92 -13.41 12.45
CA ALA A 53 -2.67 -12.74 12.13
C ALA A 53 -2.86 -11.65 11.07
N ALA A 54 -1.84 -10.79 10.93
CA ALA A 54 -1.76 -9.87 9.80
C ALA A 54 -0.35 -9.81 9.20
N GLY A 55 -0.27 -9.56 7.86
CA GLY A 55 0.94 -9.22 7.14
C GLY A 55 0.80 -7.84 6.51
N LEU A 56 1.69 -6.90 6.86
CA LEU A 56 1.60 -5.52 6.44
C LEU A 56 2.90 -5.08 5.78
N ASP A 57 2.79 -4.53 4.57
CA ASP A 57 3.90 -3.86 3.88
C ASP A 57 3.71 -2.33 3.87
N VAL A 58 2.55 -1.86 4.34
CA VAL A 58 2.14 -0.44 4.30
C VAL A 58 1.42 -0.04 5.58
N TYR A 59 1.55 1.24 5.98
CA TYR A 59 1.00 1.80 7.22
C TYR A 59 0.28 3.12 6.97
N GLU A 60 -0.59 3.54 7.90
CA GLU A 60 -1.39 4.77 7.72
C GLU A 60 -0.50 6.03 7.69
N ASN A 61 0.57 6.08 8.49
CA ASN A 61 1.42 7.25 8.64
C ASN A 61 2.91 6.94 8.41
N GLU A 62 3.24 6.30 7.28
CA GLU A 62 4.63 5.97 6.93
C GLU A 62 5.58 7.20 7.01
N PRO A 63 6.81 7.03 7.51
CA PRO A 63 7.46 5.78 7.91
C PRO A 63 7.17 5.36 9.37
N GLN A 64 6.31 6.05 10.10
CA GLN A 64 5.97 5.72 11.48
C GLN A 64 5.07 4.48 11.53
N VAL A 65 5.49 3.48 12.32
CA VAL A 65 4.70 2.29 12.63
C VAL A 65 4.26 2.40 14.10
N PRO A 66 2.97 2.19 14.43
CA PRO A 66 2.51 2.25 15.80
C PRO A 66 3.26 1.27 16.71
N GLU A 67 3.70 1.75 17.87
CA GLU A 67 4.43 0.91 18.84
C GLU A 67 3.59 -0.30 19.31
N ALA A 68 2.28 -0.12 19.40
CA ALA A 68 1.36 -1.20 19.74
C ALA A 68 1.39 -2.33 18.70
N LEU A 69 1.55 -2.00 17.40
CA LEU A 69 1.66 -2.99 16.33
C LEU A 69 3.00 -3.73 16.38
N LEU A 70 4.09 -3.02 16.70
CA LEU A 70 5.44 -3.60 16.83
C LEU A 70 5.56 -4.64 17.96
N LYS A 71 4.65 -4.61 18.91
CA LYS A 71 4.65 -5.52 20.09
C LYS A 71 3.82 -6.79 19.87
N LEU A 72 3.16 -6.93 18.71
CA LEU A 72 2.29 -8.07 18.41
C LEU A 72 3.07 -9.20 17.75
N ASP A 73 3.04 -10.39 18.32
CA ASP A 73 3.72 -11.58 17.78
C ASP A 73 2.99 -12.18 16.57
N ASN A 74 1.73 -11.81 16.38
CA ASN A 74 0.89 -12.26 15.26
C ASN A 74 0.79 -11.24 14.11
N ALA A 75 1.74 -10.29 14.03
CA ALA A 75 1.88 -9.34 12.94
C ALA A 75 3.25 -9.49 12.25
N VAL A 76 3.25 -9.72 10.94
CA VAL A 76 4.45 -9.65 10.08
C VAL A 76 4.50 -8.27 9.45
N LEU A 77 5.57 -7.52 9.71
CA LEU A 77 5.72 -6.12 9.34
C LEU A 77 6.90 -5.94 8.38
N LEU A 78 6.65 -5.37 7.21
CA LEU A 78 7.66 -5.06 6.20
C LEU A 78 7.70 -3.54 5.94
N PRO A 79 8.87 -2.97 5.58
CA PRO A 79 9.04 -1.53 5.43
C PRO A 79 8.75 -1.03 4.00
N HIS A 80 7.54 -1.29 3.48
CA HIS A 80 7.09 -0.88 2.14
C HIS A 80 8.06 -1.38 1.04
N VAL A 81 8.28 -2.68 1.01
CA VAL A 81 9.23 -3.33 0.08
C VAL A 81 8.59 -3.90 -1.18
N GLY A 82 7.29 -3.73 -1.38
CA GLY A 82 6.64 -4.01 -2.65
C GLY A 82 7.38 -3.32 -3.79
N SER A 83 7.73 -4.05 -4.85
CA SER A 83 8.57 -3.55 -5.97
C SER A 83 10.02 -3.18 -5.60
N ALA A 84 10.54 -3.56 -4.45
CA ALA A 84 11.90 -3.22 -4.00
C ALA A 84 13.00 -4.14 -4.54
N SER A 85 12.73 -4.99 -5.52
CA SER A 85 13.78 -5.77 -6.17
C SER A 85 14.68 -4.88 -7.05
N ALA A 86 15.96 -5.23 -7.18
CA ALA A 86 16.90 -4.46 -8.00
C ALA A 86 16.44 -4.28 -9.46
N PRO A 87 15.94 -5.33 -10.16
CA PRO A 87 15.43 -5.17 -11.51
C PRO A 87 14.23 -4.22 -11.59
N THR A 88 13.29 -4.29 -10.64
CA THR A 88 12.11 -3.42 -10.65
C THR A 88 12.48 -1.97 -10.37
N ARG A 89 13.37 -1.72 -9.41
CA ARG A 89 13.88 -0.36 -9.12
C ARG A 89 14.58 0.24 -10.32
N LEU A 90 15.39 -0.54 -11.02
CA LEU A 90 16.08 -0.10 -12.24
C LEU A 90 15.08 0.21 -13.35
N ALA A 91 14.08 -0.64 -13.57
CA ALA A 91 13.04 -0.39 -14.57
C ALA A 91 12.26 0.91 -14.30
N MET A 92 11.90 1.17 -13.03
CA MET A 92 11.25 2.42 -12.63
C MET A 92 12.15 3.64 -12.90
N ALA A 93 13.43 3.56 -12.53
CA ALA A 93 14.40 4.64 -12.76
C ALA A 93 14.57 4.92 -14.27
N ASN A 94 14.74 3.89 -15.09
CA ASN A 94 14.87 4.04 -16.54
C ASN A 94 13.62 4.68 -17.13
N LEU A 95 12.41 4.29 -16.72
CA LEU A 95 11.18 4.89 -17.20
C LEU A 95 11.10 6.40 -16.89
N VAL A 96 11.57 6.84 -15.72
CA VAL A 96 11.66 8.27 -15.39
C VAL A 96 12.62 8.99 -16.32
N VAL A 97 13.81 8.44 -16.54
CA VAL A 97 14.84 8.99 -17.43
C VAL A 97 14.32 9.09 -18.87
N ASP A 98 13.71 8.03 -19.37
CA ASP A 98 13.17 7.99 -20.74
C ASP A 98 12.05 9.02 -20.95
N ASN A 99 11.17 9.23 -19.96
CA ASN A 99 10.16 10.29 -19.99
C ASN A 99 10.79 11.68 -20.03
N LEU A 100 11.84 11.92 -19.24
CA LEU A 100 12.56 13.21 -19.21
C LEU A 100 13.22 13.50 -20.57
N PHE A 101 13.94 12.55 -21.14
CA PHE A 101 14.55 12.72 -22.47
C PHE A 101 13.51 12.95 -23.55
N SER A 102 12.42 12.18 -23.54
CA SER A 102 11.34 12.38 -24.50
C SER A 102 10.70 13.77 -24.39
N TRP A 103 10.55 14.27 -23.13
CA TRP A 103 10.06 15.61 -22.88
C TRP A 103 11.03 16.69 -23.42
N MET A 104 12.32 16.56 -23.10
CA MET A 104 13.36 17.49 -23.55
C MET A 104 13.50 17.55 -25.08
N ASP A 105 13.27 16.43 -25.77
CA ASP A 105 13.23 16.32 -27.23
C ASP A 105 11.94 16.94 -27.85
N GLY A 106 11.04 17.48 -27.03
CA GLY A 106 9.76 18.04 -27.50
C GLY A 106 8.70 17.00 -27.93
N LYS A 107 8.96 15.71 -27.67
CA LYS A 107 8.05 14.60 -28.02
C LYS A 107 6.96 14.38 -26.95
N GLY A 108 7.11 15.00 -25.78
CA GLY A 108 6.23 14.82 -24.62
C GLY A 108 6.52 13.56 -23.81
N PRO A 109 5.75 13.29 -22.73
CA PRO A 109 5.97 12.13 -21.89
C PRO A 109 5.58 10.84 -22.61
N LEU A 110 6.33 9.75 -22.38
CA LEU A 110 6.02 8.42 -22.90
C LEU A 110 4.80 7.80 -22.20
N THR A 111 4.62 8.13 -20.93
CA THR A 111 3.56 7.59 -20.06
C THR A 111 2.77 8.72 -19.40
N PRO A 112 2.01 9.53 -20.17
CA PRO A 112 1.20 10.60 -19.59
C PRO A 112 0.09 10.03 -18.71
N VAL A 113 -0.24 10.71 -17.60
CA VAL A 113 -1.39 10.35 -16.79
C VAL A 113 -2.69 10.73 -17.53
N PRO A 114 -3.80 9.95 -17.35
CA PRO A 114 -5.05 10.19 -18.06
C PRO A 114 -5.62 11.60 -17.85
N GLU A 115 -5.42 12.19 -16.67
CA GLU A 115 -5.94 13.50 -16.26
C GLU A 115 -5.22 14.65 -16.96
N THR A 116 -3.99 14.43 -17.43
CA THR A 116 -3.19 15.43 -18.15
C THR A 116 -2.61 14.82 -19.43
N PRO A 117 -3.46 14.45 -20.40
CA PRO A 117 -2.98 13.86 -21.63
C PRO A 117 -2.12 14.85 -22.40
N TRP A 118 -0.97 14.39 -22.88
CA TRP A 118 -0.11 15.21 -23.75
C TRP A 118 -0.74 15.29 -25.14
N PRO A 119 -0.98 16.50 -25.69
CA PRO A 119 -1.51 16.61 -27.05
C PRO A 119 -0.47 16.08 -28.05
N ARG A 120 -0.81 15.02 -28.77
CA ARG A 120 -0.03 14.60 -29.94
C ARG A 120 -0.20 15.68 -31.00
N ARG A 121 0.86 16.44 -31.24
CA ARG A 121 0.93 17.36 -32.39
C ARG A 121 1.16 16.59 -33.69
#